data_5af208be857668c63d83f5f31e82a982
#
_entry.id   5af208be857668c63d83f5f31e82a982
#
_cell.length_a   1.000
_cell.length_b   1.000
_cell.length_c   1.000
_cell.angle_alpha   90.00
_cell.angle_beta   90.00
_cell.angle_gamma   90.00
#
_symmetry.space_group_name_H-M   'P 1'
#
loop_
_entity.id
_entity.type
_entity.pdbx_description
1 polymer ?
#
loop_
_entity_poly.entity_id
_entity_poly.type
_entity_poly.pdbx_seq_one_letter_code
_entity_poly.pdbx_strand_id
1 'polypeptide(L)'
;MKRPITTLCIAAALVGAASCAPQSGTPAAPGAGVPMTRAQLVARGDYLTTVMGCGHCHTPGGAFGAPDQSRRFAGQEVGWAGTWGVTYGRNLTPDPETGIGKWTEADIIKVFQTGARPDSTAVLHPMPWPWLATLTKEDASAIAAFLKSLSPMIHKVPDKIPSDKKPTGPVITFPAPPDWEVPVVPAG
;
A
#
# COMPACT_ATOMS: atom_id res chain seq x y z
N MET A 1 -58.82 0.99 70.96
CA MET A 1 -57.52 0.50 70.51
C MET A 1 -57.35 0.88 69.03
N LYS A 2 -56.61 1.97 68.74
CA LYS A 2 -56.36 2.51 67.34
C LYS A 2 -55.01 2.04 66.86
N ARG A 3 -54.98 1.34 65.76
CA ARG A 3 -53.71 0.93 65.07
C ARG A 3 -53.24 2.05 64.17
N PRO A 4 -51.96 2.41 64.13
CA PRO A 4 -51.42 3.41 63.17
C PRO A 4 -51.26 2.76 61.83
N ILE A 5 -51.58 3.53 60.79
CA ILE A 5 -51.35 3.22 59.38
C ILE A 5 -49.91 3.67 59.04
N THR A 6 -49.02 2.75 58.67
CA THR A 6 -47.67 3.03 58.23
C THR A 6 -47.67 3.33 56.73
N THR A 7 -47.41 4.56 56.39
CA THR A 7 -47.30 5.01 54.99
C THR A 7 -45.94 4.54 54.40
N LEU A 8 -46.00 3.66 53.41
CA LEU A 8 -44.82 3.17 52.66
C LEU A 8 -44.51 4.14 51.53
N CYS A 9 -43.41 4.87 51.65
CA CYS A 9 -42.88 5.70 50.58
C CYS A 9 -42.14 4.82 49.55
N ILE A 10 -42.71 4.70 48.36
CA ILE A 10 -42.06 4.02 47.22
C ILE A 10 -41.13 5.05 46.55
N ALA A 11 -39.82 4.87 46.70
CA ALA A 11 -38.82 5.62 45.95
C ALA A 11 -38.72 5.06 44.53
N ALA A 12 -39.16 5.82 43.55
CA ALA A 12 -38.97 5.51 42.13
C ALA A 12 -37.51 5.78 41.73
N ALA A 13 -36.75 4.69 41.49
CA ALA A 13 -35.42 4.77 40.92
C ALA A 13 -35.54 5.04 39.39
N LEU A 14 -35.17 6.23 38.96
CA LEU A 14 -35.00 6.58 37.55
C LEU A 14 -33.73 5.88 37.03
N VAL A 15 -33.88 4.77 36.30
CA VAL A 15 -32.82 4.15 35.55
C VAL A 15 -32.57 5.00 34.29
N GLY A 16 -31.52 5.79 34.31
CA GLY A 16 -31.03 6.53 33.13
C GLY A 16 -30.53 5.53 32.08
N ALA A 17 -31.27 5.37 30.97
CA ALA A 17 -30.80 4.66 29.81
C ALA A 17 -29.68 5.46 29.16
N ALA A 18 -28.44 5.05 29.38
CA ALA A 18 -27.29 5.53 28.59
C ALA A 18 -27.47 5.06 27.16
N SER A 19 -27.88 5.96 26.28
CA SER A 19 -27.98 5.75 24.85
C SER A 19 -26.56 5.60 24.29
N CYS A 20 -26.10 4.38 24.06
CA CYS A 20 -24.91 4.10 23.22
C CYS A 20 -25.32 4.38 21.77
N ALA A 21 -25.20 5.62 21.33
CA ALA A 21 -25.23 5.93 19.91
C ALA A 21 -23.95 5.35 19.27
N PRO A 22 -24.06 4.55 18.18
CA PRO A 22 -22.88 4.15 17.42
C PRO A 22 -22.23 5.40 16.85
N GLN A 23 -21.00 5.69 17.26
CA GLN A 23 -20.20 6.71 16.62
C GLN A 23 -19.78 6.19 15.24
N SER A 24 -20.63 6.36 14.25
CA SER A 24 -20.29 6.22 12.84
C SER A 24 -19.39 7.41 12.43
N GLY A 25 -18.20 7.47 13.02
CA GLY A 25 -17.16 8.38 12.60
C GLY A 25 -16.51 7.83 11.35
N THR A 26 -17.16 7.97 10.19
CA THR A 26 -16.43 7.98 8.93
C THR A 26 -15.39 9.11 9.05
N PRO A 27 -14.06 8.83 8.92
CA PRO A 27 -13.10 9.91 8.89
C PRO A 27 -13.51 10.88 7.79
N ALA A 28 -13.85 12.11 8.15
CA ALA A 28 -14.16 13.14 7.18
C ALA A 28 -12.98 13.25 6.22
N ALA A 29 -13.26 13.15 4.91
CA ALA A 29 -12.28 13.49 3.91
C ALA A 29 -11.72 14.88 4.26
N PRO A 30 -10.40 15.12 4.16
CA PRO A 30 -9.81 16.41 4.44
C PRO A 30 -10.58 17.46 3.65
N GLY A 31 -11.14 18.47 4.33
CA GLY A 31 -11.87 19.54 3.68
C GLY A 31 -10.99 20.18 2.61
N ALA A 32 -11.54 20.33 1.40
CA ALA A 32 -10.84 20.97 0.29
C ALA A 32 -10.30 22.34 0.73
N GLY A 33 -8.97 22.47 0.86
CA GLY A 33 -8.32 23.75 1.11
C GLY A 33 -7.20 23.78 2.15
N VAL A 34 -7.10 22.82 3.08
CA VAL A 34 -6.00 22.82 4.06
C VAL A 34 -4.96 21.75 3.67
N PRO A 35 -3.70 22.14 3.41
CA PRO A 35 -2.65 21.15 3.13
C PRO A 35 -2.49 20.17 4.29
N MET A 36 -2.36 18.88 3.98
CA MET A 36 -2.08 17.87 5.00
C MET A 36 -0.73 18.11 5.65
N THR A 37 -0.66 17.96 6.97
CA THR A 37 0.61 17.94 7.71
C THR A 37 1.44 16.72 7.30
N ARG A 38 2.74 16.73 7.58
CA ARG A 38 3.64 15.58 7.31
C ARG A 38 3.11 14.29 7.94
N ALA A 39 2.66 14.34 9.18
CA ALA A 39 2.12 13.19 9.88
C ALA A 39 0.84 12.63 9.20
N GLN A 40 -0.03 13.51 8.74
CA GLN A 40 -1.24 13.11 7.99
C GLN A 40 -0.90 12.50 6.63
N LEU A 41 0.09 13.05 5.91
CA LEU A 41 0.59 12.45 4.66
C LEU A 41 1.13 11.05 4.91
N VAL A 42 1.97 10.85 5.92
CA VAL A 42 2.52 9.53 6.26
C VAL A 42 1.41 8.54 6.59
N ALA A 43 0.46 8.90 7.44
CA ALA A 43 -0.66 8.04 7.80
C ALA A 43 -1.55 7.71 6.58
N ARG A 44 -1.82 8.68 5.71
CA ARG A 44 -2.55 8.49 4.45
C ARG A 44 -1.81 7.54 3.51
N GLY A 45 -0.48 7.72 3.38
CA GLY A 45 0.36 6.87 2.53
C GLY A 45 0.44 5.43 3.03
N ASP A 46 0.52 5.20 4.34
CA ASP A 46 0.46 3.87 4.94
C ASP A 46 -0.87 3.19 4.63
N TYR A 47 -1.98 3.88 4.81
CA TYR A 47 -3.31 3.39 4.44
C TYR A 47 -3.39 3.03 2.95
N LEU A 48 -2.97 3.94 2.05
CA LEU A 48 -3.03 3.72 0.61
C LEU A 48 -2.17 2.53 0.18
N THR A 49 -0.94 2.43 0.64
CA THR A 49 -0.05 1.30 0.30
C THR A 49 -0.57 -0.04 0.82
N THR A 50 -1.33 -0.02 1.92
CA THR A 50 -1.99 -1.20 2.48
C THR A 50 -3.18 -1.62 1.62
N VAL A 51 -4.12 -0.73 1.33
CA VAL A 51 -5.34 -1.08 0.56
C VAL A 51 -5.04 -1.38 -0.91
N MET A 52 -4.01 -0.77 -1.47
CA MET A 52 -3.52 -1.04 -2.83
C MET A 52 -2.67 -2.31 -2.93
N GLY A 53 -2.36 -2.96 -1.80
CA GLY A 53 -1.61 -4.21 -1.78
C GLY A 53 -0.13 -4.09 -2.18
N CYS A 54 0.49 -2.92 -2.03
CA CYS A 54 1.90 -2.73 -2.41
C CYS A 54 2.84 -3.73 -1.73
N GLY A 55 2.56 -4.04 -0.46
CA GLY A 55 3.30 -5.03 0.32
C GLY A 55 3.24 -6.46 -0.25
N HIS A 56 2.23 -6.79 -1.07
CA HIS A 56 2.14 -8.10 -1.71
C HIS A 56 3.36 -8.41 -2.61
N CYS A 57 3.80 -7.43 -3.37
CA CYS A 57 4.96 -7.55 -4.24
C CYS A 57 6.27 -7.04 -3.62
N HIS A 58 6.18 -6.16 -2.60
CA HIS A 58 7.35 -5.46 -2.07
C HIS A 58 7.74 -5.85 -0.65
N THR A 59 7.15 -6.93 -0.09
CA THR A 59 7.51 -7.48 1.22
C THR A 59 7.85 -8.96 1.07
N PRO A 60 8.94 -9.47 1.67
CA PRO A 60 9.25 -10.89 1.64
C PRO A 60 8.07 -11.74 2.10
N GLY A 61 7.76 -12.81 1.37
CA GLY A 61 6.62 -13.69 1.65
C GLY A 61 5.25 -13.13 1.25
N GLY A 62 5.16 -11.86 0.86
CA GLY A 62 3.90 -11.21 0.50
C GLY A 62 3.17 -11.91 -0.63
N ALA A 63 3.87 -12.32 -1.68
CA ALA A 63 3.30 -13.04 -2.82
C ALA A 63 2.62 -14.37 -2.45
N PHE A 64 2.93 -14.94 -1.30
CA PHE A 64 2.35 -16.18 -0.77
C PHE A 64 1.32 -15.95 0.35
N GLY A 65 0.91 -14.71 0.59
CA GLY A 65 -0.03 -14.38 1.66
C GLY A 65 0.56 -14.47 3.07
N ALA A 66 1.88 -14.60 3.21
CA ALA A 66 2.60 -14.69 4.48
C ALA A 66 3.70 -13.61 4.57
N PRO A 67 3.34 -12.30 4.53
CA PRO A 67 4.30 -11.22 4.51
C PRO A 67 5.08 -11.14 5.84
N ASP A 68 6.40 -11.08 5.75
CA ASP A 68 7.27 -10.79 6.88
C ASP A 68 7.16 -9.31 7.25
N GLN A 69 6.33 -9.02 8.26
CA GLN A 69 6.10 -7.64 8.71
C GLN A 69 7.34 -6.97 9.30
N SER A 70 8.32 -7.73 9.77
CA SER A 70 9.59 -7.16 10.24
C SER A 70 10.43 -6.61 9.10
N ARG A 71 10.17 -7.05 7.86
CA ARG A 71 10.82 -6.62 6.62
C ARG A 71 9.84 -5.97 5.63
N ARG A 72 8.80 -5.33 6.17
CA ARG A 72 7.77 -4.67 5.34
C ARG A 72 8.43 -3.70 4.36
N PHE A 73 8.09 -3.84 3.06
CA PHE A 73 8.62 -3.07 1.93
C PHE A 73 10.11 -3.24 1.63
N ALA A 74 10.79 -4.23 2.22
CA ALA A 74 12.19 -4.48 1.89
C ALA A 74 12.41 -5.20 0.53
N GLY A 75 11.35 -5.45 -0.24
CA GLY A 75 11.42 -6.21 -1.49
C GLY A 75 11.30 -7.71 -1.27
N GLN A 76 11.40 -8.50 -2.34
CA GLN A 76 11.31 -9.96 -2.24
C GLN A 76 12.17 -10.68 -3.29
N GLU A 77 12.49 -11.96 -3.01
CA GLU A 77 13.31 -12.82 -3.89
C GLU A 77 12.47 -13.67 -4.85
N VAL A 78 11.15 -13.71 -4.70
CA VAL A 78 10.26 -14.39 -5.66
C VAL A 78 10.09 -13.51 -6.88
N GLY A 79 10.45 -14.06 -8.05
CA GLY A 79 10.36 -13.34 -9.31
C GLY A 79 8.97 -13.47 -9.95
N TRP A 80 8.63 -12.50 -10.77
CA TRP A 80 7.44 -12.47 -11.63
C TRP A 80 7.91 -12.69 -13.06
N ALA A 81 7.68 -13.89 -13.59
CA ALA A 81 8.13 -14.31 -14.91
C ALA A 81 7.02 -14.14 -15.96
N GLY A 82 7.40 -13.65 -17.13
CA GLY A 82 6.49 -13.48 -18.26
C GLY A 82 7.26 -13.19 -19.54
N THR A 83 6.58 -12.74 -20.58
CA THR A 83 7.20 -12.39 -21.87
C THR A 83 8.24 -11.26 -21.75
N TRP A 84 8.22 -10.49 -20.67
CA TRP A 84 9.21 -9.43 -20.34
C TRP A 84 10.49 -9.94 -19.65
N GLY A 85 10.59 -11.25 -19.40
CA GLY A 85 11.62 -11.86 -18.56
C GLY A 85 11.17 -12.03 -17.13
N VAL A 86 12.09 -11.94 -16.16
CA VAL A 86 11.77 -12.02 -14.72
C VAL A 86 12.06 -10.68 -14.03
N THR A 87 11.09 -10.19 -13.30
CA THR A 87 11.20 -8.98 -12.48
C THR A 87 10.96 -9.30 -11.01
N TYR A 88 11.41 -8.45 -10.11
CA TYR A 88 11.31 -8.63 -8.67
C TYR A 88 10.75 -7.38 -8.01
N GLY A 89 9.94 -7.56 -6.97
CA GLY A 89 9.50 -6.46 -6.12
C GLY A 89 10.69 -5.83 -5.42
N ARG A 90 11.03 -4.59 -5.77
CA ARG A 90 12.23 -3.89 -5.28
C ARG A 90 12.08 -3.46 -3.84
N ASN A 91 13.21 -3.25 -3.17
CA ASN A 91 13.26 -2.65 -1.84
C ASN A 91 12.80 -1.18 -1.92
N LEU A 92 11.69 -0.88 -1.25
CA LEU A 92 11.09 0.46 -1.17
C LEU A 92 11.42 1.19 0.14
N THR A 93 12.25 0.58 1.01
CA THR A 93 12.73 1.29 2.20
C THR A 93 13.77 2.34 1.83
N PRO A 94 13.96 3.39 2.64
CA PRO A 94 14.93 4.45 2.35
C PRO A 94 16.38 4.04 2.61
N ASP A 95 16.73 2.78 2.33
CA ASP A 95 18.11 2.35 2.33
C ASP A 95 18.86 2.94 1.12
N PRO A 96 20.03 3.57 1.31
CA PRO A 96 20.72 4.28 0.24
C PRO A 96 21.40 3.37 -0.80
N GLU A 97 21.66 2.09 -0.46
CA GLU A 97 22.41 1.18 -1.33
C GLU A 97 21.48 0.17 -2.03
N THR A 98 20.47 -0.32 -1.33
CA THR A 98 19.62 -1.40 -1.85
C THR A 98 18.16 -0.98 -2.07
N GLY A 99 17.78 0.20 -1.56
CA GLY A 99 16.42 0.73 -1.62
C GLY A 99 16.32 2.06 -2.36
N ILE A 100 15.34 2.87 -1.93
CA ILE A 100 15.05 4.18 -2.53
C ILE A 100 15.64 5.35 -1.71
N GLY A 101 16.67 5.11 -0.90
CA GLY A 101 17.23 6.14 -0.01
C GLY A 101 17.75 7.38 -0.75
N LYS A 102 18.34 7.20 -1.92
CA LYS A 102 18.87 8.28 -2.76
C LYS A 102 17.79 9.01 -3.57
N TRP A 103 16.56 8.51 -3.59
CA TRP A 103 15.46 9.12 -4.33
C TRP A 103 14.79 10.23 -3.50
N THR A 104 14.38 11.28 -4.18
CA THR A 104 13.49 12.30 -3.61
C THR A 104 12.03 11.83 -3.65
N GLU A 105 11.16 12.49 -2.91
CA GLU A 105 9.71 12.25 -3.03
C GLU A 105 9.20 12.56 -4.44
N ALA A 106 9.75 13.57 -5.10
CA ALA A 106 9.42 13.90 -6.48
C ALA A 106 9.81 12.78 -7.45
N ASP A 107 10.93 12.09 -7.23
CA ASP A 107 11.33 10.92 -8.02
C ASP A 107 10.32 9.79 -7.87
N ILE A 108 9.86 9.51 -6.63
CA ILE A 108 8.86 8.48 -6.37
C ILE A 108 7.54 8.81 -7.08
N ILE A 109 7.08 10.06 -6.97
CA ILE A 109 5.86 10.54 -7.65
C ILE A 109 6.01 10.40 -9.17
N LYS A 110 7.15 10.77 -9.73
CA LYS A 110 7.43 10.62 -11.16
C LYS A 110 7.34 9.17 -11.62
N VAL A 111 7.84 8.22 -10.83
CA VAL A 111 7.72 6.77 -11.13
C VAL A 111 6.25 6.37 -11.25
N PHE A 112 5.37 6.84 -10.36
CA PHE A 112 3.94 6.54 -10.48
C PHE A 112 3.32 7.14 -11.73
N GLN A 113 3.67 8.36 -12.07
CA GLN A 113 3.08 9.09 -13.20
C GLN A 113 3.56 8.62 -14.57
N THR A 114 4.81 8.17 -14.68
CA THR A 114 5.47 7.95 -15.97
C THR A 114 6.02 6.54 -16.15
N GLY A 115 6.09 5.73 -15.11
CA GLY A 115 6.77 4.45 -15.13
C GLY A 115 8.30 4.55 -15.32
N ALA A 116 8.88 5.74 -15.26
CA ALA A 116 10.32 5.94 -15.43
C ALA A 116 11.01 6.17 -14.08
N ARG A 117 12.07 5.41 -13.82
CA ARG A 117 12.93 5.57 -12.64
C ARG A 117 13.91 6.74 -12.81
N PRO A 118 14.56 7.23 -11.73
CA PRO A 118 15.58 8.28 -11.83
C PRO A 118 16.75 7.95 -12.76
N ASP A 119 17.09 6.68 -12.91
CA ASP A 119 18.11 6.18 -13.84
C ASP A 119 17.60 6.02 -15.28
N SER A 120 16.42 6.53 -15.59
CA SER A 120 15.72 6.44 -16.87
C SER A 120 15.33 5.02 -17.30
N THR A 121 15.48 4.02 -16.44
CA THR A 121 14.98 2.67 -16.72
C THR A 121 13.46 2.60 -16.48
N ALA A 122 12.77 1.78 -17.28
CA ALA A 122 11.32 1.60 -17.12
C ALA A 122 10.98 0.68 -15.95
N VAL A 123 9.86 0.96 -15.31
CA VAL A 123 9.16 0.00 -14.45
C VAL A 123 8.51 -1.05 -15.34
N LEU A 124 8.65 -2.32 -14.99
CA LEU A 124 8.18 -3.45 -15.79
C LEU A 124 7.05 -4.19 -15.07
N HIS A 125 6.33 -5.01 -15.85
CA HIS A 125 5.31 -5.90 -15.29
C HIS A 125 5.88 -6.77 -14.15
N PRO A 126 5.03 -7.11 -13.15
CA PRO A 126 3.59 -6.82 -13.05
C PRO A 126 3.28 -5.49 -12.32
N MET A 127 4.27 -4.60 -12.11
CA MET A 127 4.03 -3.33 -11.44
C MET A 127 2.97 -2.52 -12.20
N PRO A 128 1.80 -2.20 -11.60
CA PRO A 128 0.67 -1.60 -12.31
C PRO A 128 0.79 -0.08 -12.44
N TRP A 129 1.94 0.43 -12.87
CA TRP A 129 2.20 1.87 -12.90
C TRP A 129 1.19 2.69 -13.76
N PRO A 130 0.60 2.17 -14.88
CA PRO A 130 -0.39 2.95 -15.62
C PRO A 130 -1.63 3.31 -14.79
N TRP A 131 -2.04 2.41 -13.88
CA TRP A 131 -3.14 2.70 -12.94
C TRP A 131 -2.68 3.62 -11.81
N LEU A 132 -1.42 3.54 -11.36
CA LEU A 132 -0.86 4.45 -10.37
C LEU A 132 -0.74 5.88 -10.90
N ALA A 133 -0.65 6.06 -12.23
CA ALA A 133 -0.65 7.38 -12.86
C ALA A 133 -1.98 8.14 -12.67
N THR A 134 -3.06 7.45 -12.27
CA THR A 134 -4.35 8.07 -11.97
C THR A 134 -4.45 8.59 -10.52
N LEU A 135 -3.45 8.35 -9.68
CA LEU A 135 -3.42 8.90 -8.32
C LEU A 135 -3.50 10.42 -8.35
N THR A 136 -4.25 10.98 -7.41
CA THR A 136 -4.20 12.43 -7.18
C THR A 136 -2.79 12.83 -6.76
N LYS A 137 -2.44 14.09 -6.95
CA LYS A 137 -1.15 14.62 -6.50
C LYS A 137 -0.95 14.43 -4.99
N GLU A 138 -2.03 14.63 -4.24
CA GLU A 138 -2.07 14.48 -2.78
C GLU A 138 -1.79 13.03 -2.37
N ASP A 139 -2.43 12.05 -3.02
CA ASP A 139 -2.26 10.64 -2.71
C ASP A 139 -0.87 10.14 -3.13
N ALA A 140 -0.37 10.54 -4.28
CA ALA A 140 1.00 10.23 -4.70
C ALA A 140 2.04 10.81 -3.72
N SER A 141 1.81 12.06 -3.25
CA SER A 141 2.66 12.70 -2.24
C SER A 141 2.59 11.98 -0.89
N ALA A 142 1.40 11.51 -0.49
CA ALA A 142 1.22 10.76 0.73
C ALA A 142 1.98 9.43 0.70
N ILE A 143 1.90 8.68 -0.41
CA ILE A 143 2.64 7.43 -0.59
C ILE A 143 4.15 7.70 -0.55
N ALA A 144 4.64 8.71 -1.27
CA ALA A 144 6.06 9.08 -1.27
C ALA A 144 6.54 9.46 0.14
N ALA A 145 5.75 10.26 0.86
CA ALA A 145 6.01 10.65 2.24
C ALA A 145 6.11 9.45 3.18
N PHE A 146 5.19 8.48 3.04
CA PHE A 146 5.19 7.27 3.82
C PHE A 146 6.42 6.39 3.54
N LEU A 147 6.73 6.12 2.27
CA LEU A 147 7.88 5.29 1.89
C LEU A 147 9.20 5.90 2.41
N LYS A 148 9.34 7.22 2.35
CA LYS A 148 10.51 7.93 2.89
C LYS A 148 10.54 7.99 4.42
N SER A 149 9.45 7.70 5.10
CA SER A 149 9.38 7.63 6.58
C SER A 149 9.69 6.26 7.15
N LEU A 150 9.79 5.22 6.32
CA LEU A 150 10.13 3.87 6.76
C LEU A 150 11.56 3.82 7.34
N SER A 151 11.82 2.85 8.20
CA SER A 151 13.19 2.55 8.62
C SER A 151 13.97 1.95 7.44
N PRO A 152 15.20 2.40 7.16
CA PRO A 152 16.02 1.82 6.12
C PRO A 152 16.35 0.36 6.43
N MET A 153 16.29 -0.50 5.41
CA MET A 153 16.59 -1.92 5.55
C MET A 153 17.48 -2.37 4.41
N ILE A 154 18.65 -2.89 4.73
CA ILE A 154 19.59 -3.43 3.74
C ILE A 154 19.04 -4.76 3.24
N HIS A 155 18.58 -4.78 1.99
CA HIS A 155 18.13 -5.99 1.31
C HIS A 155 18.30 -5.85 -0.20
N LYS A 156 19.30 -6.54 -0.74
CA LYS A 156 19.54 -6.56 -2.18
C LYS A 156 18.61 -7.57 -2.85
N VAL A 157 17.60 -7.07 -3.52
CA VAL A 157 16.70 -7.86 -4.36
C VAL A 157 17.45 -8.32 -5.62
N PRO A 158 17.18 -9.53 -6.15
CA PRO A 158 17.81 -10.00 -7.38
C PRO A 158 17.62 -9.05 -8.56
N ASP A 159 18.56 -9.05 -9.48
CA ASP A 159 18.47 -8.26 -10.69
C ASP A 159 17.47 -8.87 -11.68
N LYS A 160 16.93 -8.02 -12.57
CA LYS A 160 16.06 -8.46 -13.65
C LYS A 160 16.76 -9.54 -14.50
N ILE A 161 16.04 -10.60 -14.85
CA ILE A 161 16.50 -11.62 -15.79
C ILE A 161 15.83 -11.37 -17.15
N PRO A 162 16.61 -11.24 -18.24
CA PRO A 162 16.05 -11.08 -19.59
C PRO A 162 15.19 -12.28 -20.02
N SER A 163 14.27 -12.08 -20.97
CA SER A 163 13.32 -13.09 -21.43
C SER A 163 13.94 -14.29 -22.13
N ASP A 164 15.16 -14.14 -22.65
CA ASP A 164 15.96 -15.19 -23.28
C ASP A 164 16.71 -16.07 -22.27
N LYS A 165 16.63 -15.76 -20.98
CA LYS A 165 17.32 -16.49 -19.91
C LYS A 165 16.36 -17.14 -18.94
N LYS A 166 16.74 -18.31 -18.43
CA LYS A 166 15.96 -19.02 -17.42
C LYS A 166 16.13 -18.39 -16.04
N PRO A 167 15.04 -18.36 -15.24
CA PRO A 167 15.13 -17.93 -13.84
C PRO A 167 16.05 -18.86 -13.03
N THR A 168 16.79 -18.31 -12.10
CA THR A 168 17.70 -19.05 -11.21
C THR A 168 17.10 -19.27 -9.81
N GLY A 169 15.96 -18.66 -9.53
CA GLY A 169 15.24 -18.75 -8.25
C GLY A 169 13.74 -19.01 -8.44
N PRO A 170 12.96 -18.97 -7.35
CA PRO A 170 11.52 -19.19 -7.41
C PRO A 170 10.83 -18.07 -8.19
N VAL A 171 9.86 -18.46 -9.05
CA VAL A 171 9.08 -17.52 -9.85
C VAL A 171 7.59 -17.87 -9.84
N ILE A 172 6.76 -16.85 -9.95
CA ILE A 172 5.36 -16.96 -10.34
C ILE A 172 5.30 -16.59 -11.82
N THR A 173 4.77 -17.50 -12.65
CA THR A 173 4.78 -17.36 -14.10
C THR A 173 3.43 -16.88 -14.61
N PHE A 174 3.43 -15.85 -15.42
CA PHE A 174 2.30 -15.38 -16.20
C PHE A 174 2.30 -16.09 -17.56
N PRO A 175 1.16 -16.67 -17.99
CA PRO A 175 1.07 -17.28 -19.30
C PRO A 175 1.28 -16.22 -20.40
N ALA A 176 1.82 -16.69 -21.54
CA ALA A 176 1.92 -15.83 -22.71
C ALA A 176 0.55 -15.66 -23.38
N PRO A 177 0.23 -14.47 -23.92
CA PRO A 177 -0.88 -14.34 -24.85
C PRO A 177 -0.65 -15.34 -26.02
N PRO A 178 -1.68 -15.95 -26.64
CA PRO A 178 -3.09 -15.53 -26.67
C PRO A 178 -4.04 -16.31 -25.76
N ASP A 179 -3.54 -17.07 -24.81
CA ASP A 179 -4.36 -17.97 -23.99
C ASP A 179 -5.35 -17.22 -23.06
N TRP A 180 -5.26 -15.94 -23.03
CA TRP A 180 -6.23 -15.03 -22.42
C TRP A 180 -6.42 -13.84 -23.36
N GLU A 181 -7.68 -13.53 -23.61
CA GLU A 181 -8.06 -12.50 -24.59
C GLU A 181 -7.35 -11.19 -24.34
N VAL A 182 -6.44 -10.84 -25.23
CA VAL A 182 -5.92 -9.49 -25.32
C VAL A 182 -6.99 -8.70 -26.04
N PRO A 183 -7.59 -7.66 -25.43
CA PRO A 183 -8.48 -6.76 -26.17
C PRO A 183 -7.71 -6.23 -27.38
N VAL A 184 -8.19 -6.54 -28.57
CA VAL A 184 -7.66 -5.92 -29.79
C VAL A 184 -8.05 -4.46 -29.70
N VAL A 185 -7.09 -3.60 -29.32
CA VAL A 185 -7.28 -2.15 -29.44
C VAL A 185 -7.29 -1.88 -30.94
N PRO A 186 -8.40 -1.42 -31.52
CA PRO A 186 -8.40 -1.03 -32.94
C PRO A 186 -7.31 0.00 -33.15
N ALA A 187 -6.45 -0.23 -34.12
CA ALA A 187 -5.51 0.78 -34.57
C ALA A 187 -6.32 1.99 -35.02
N GLY A 188 -6.21 3.10 -34.26
CA GLY A 188 -6.80 4.39 -34.60
C GLY A 188 -6.07 5.02 -35.77
#